data_ca6052f05da4f7f222cea3c34e822a17
#
_entry.id   ca6052f05da4f7f222cea3c34e822a17
#
_cell.length_a   1.000
_cell.length_b   1.000
_cell.length_c   1.000
_cell.angle_alpha   90.00
_cell.angle_beta   90.00
_cell.angle_gamma   90.00
#
_symmetry.space_group_name_H-M   'P 1'
#
loop_
_entity.id
_entity.type
_entity.pdbx_description
1 polymer ?
#
loop_
_entity_poly.entity_id
_entity_poly.type
_entity_poly.pdbx_seq_one_letter_code
_entity_poly.pdbx_strand_id
1 'polypeptide(L)'
;MNINSRINHLLHESLLSVDAAQHSALRRSYRLVYYTLRGLNINRTVVDCAALTLYSMFAIVPLLAVVLMVLGRLGVIDAGLNALYISVPEWSDLLDSVIPAAKAAVDIVPSGIFAVVGIVILLFVVFTLFRTAEGSFNRIWSVTRKRNFLHRYTAYLIIALFVPALLILAMSFAYDIISAIGLSNDMSMLLSRSLAILFTSLATTLVYKYLPFTRVAWGNALQSGIFAGVLLSVWQWGYVYLQGAMSQLSVIYGSFAAVPLFIIWLQISWFILLLGCEICHVRQHRDYFELIDRRRLYHDTVKAKRVKVVIIGSGNVAEAFARTLADTPNIFLRQIMARNRERCERVAAIGRCSWSIDPAELVDADVYIIAVSDRSVESVALKYNFPEDAIVVHTAGSVAIDAIPRPGRRGILYPFQSFSSGRIIRLREVPIFVEADNEDVAEFLTTFAHLISSRVEYADSQRRGKIHLSGVFVNNFTNHLYGIATEIVNDEGLSFDVLRPIISETASKAIASGDPFA
;
A
#
# COMPACT_ATOMS: atom_id res chain seq x y z
N MET A 1 -30.87 -4.10 14.81
CA MET A 1 -30.03 -3.93 13.62
C MET A 1 -30.63 -2.82 12.77
N ASN A 2 -29.95 -1.69 12.68
CA ASN A 2 -30.48 -0.42 12.15
C ASN A 2 -30.72 -0.56 10.62
N ILE A 3 -31.80 0.01 10.09
CA ILE A 3 -32.20 -0.07 8.67
C ILE A 3 -31.03 0.36 7.74
N ASN A 4 -30.25 1.36 8.16
CA ASN A 4 -29.04 1.80 7.44
C ASN A 4 -27.95 0.72 7.36
N SER A 5 -27.81 -0.16 8.36
CA SER A 5 -26.84 -1.26 8.31
C SER A 5 -27.27 -2.37 7.36
N ARG A 6 -28.59 -2.62 7.24
CA ARG A 6 -29.15 -3.58 6.29
C ARG A 6 -29.07 -3.08 4.83
N ILE A 7 -29.36 -1.80 4.61
CA ILE A 7 -29.26 -1.18 3.28
C ILE A 7 -27.80 -1.14 2.84
N ASN A 8 -26.88 -0.80 3.72
CA ASN A 8 -25.44 -0.85 3.44
C ASN A 8 -24.95 -2.28 3.19
N HIS A 9 -25.47 -3.28 3.92
CA HIS A 9 -25.11 -4.70 3.71
C HIS A 9 -25.63 -5.20 2.36
N LEU A 10 -26.88 -4.93 2.01
CA LEU A 10 -27.48 -5.34 0.74
C LEU A 10 -26.88 -4.60 -0.47
N LEU A 11 -26.60 -3.29 -0.35
CA LEU A 11 -25.90 -2.54 -1.39
C LEU A 11 -24.44 -3.01 -1.53
N HIS A 12 -23.80 -3.33 -0.44
CA HIS A 12 -22.44 -3.88 -0.43
C HIS A 12 -22.41 -5.27 -1.07
N GLU A 13 -23.32 -6.17 -0.72
CA GLU A 13 -23.39 -7.52 -1.31
C GLU A 13 -23.75 -7.49 -2.79
N SER A 14 -24.75 -6.71 -3.20
CA SER A 14 -25.21 -6.69 -4.59
C SER A 14 -24.25 -5.97 -5.55
N LEU A 15 -23.50 -4.96 -5.07
CA LEU A 15 -22.56 -4.17 -5.89
C LEU A 15 -21.13 -4.72 -5.86
N LEU A 16 -20.79 -5.51 -4.86
CA LEU A 16 -19.49 -6.18 -4.73
C LEU A 16 -19.57 -7.67 -5.09
N SER A 17 -20.76 -8.25 -5.22
CA SER A 17 -20.94 -9.66 -5.64
C SER A 17 -20.34 -9.93 -7.02
N VAL A 18 -19.75 -11.11 -7.14
CA VAL A 18 -18.75 -11.49 -8.16
C VAL A 18 -19.38 -12.08 -9.42
N ASP A 19 -20.62 -11.92 -9.74
CA ASP A 19 -21.11 -12.43 -11.01
C ASP A 19 -20.41 -11.73 -12.18
N ALA A 20 -19.40 -12.41 -12.68
CA ALA A 20 -18.34 -11.94 -13.56
C ALA A 20 -18.81 -11.55 -14.99
N ALA A 21 -20.06 -11.78 -15.35
CA ALA A 21 -20.53 -11.62 -16.73
C ALA A 21 -21.05 -10.22 -17.09
N GLN A 22 -21.24 -9.30 -16.14
CA GLN A 22 -21.72 -7.95 -16.43
C GLN A 22 -20.87 -6.86 -15.77
N HIS A 23 -19.76 -6.52 -16.37
CA HIS A 23 -18.97 -5.33 -16.01
C HIS A 23 -19.68 -4.05 -16.43
N SER A 24 -20.76 -3.66 -15.75
CA SER A 24 -21.35 -2.34 -15.98
C SER A 24 -20.36 -1.25 -15.54
N ALA A 25 -20.24 -0.18 -16.34
CA ALA A 25 -19.42 0.99 -16.04
C ALA A 25 -19.76 1.55 -14.64
N LEU A 26 -21.00 1.43 -14.22
CA LEU A 26 -21.54 1.86 -12.93
C LEU A 26 -20.87 1.12 -11.74
N ARG A 27 -20.69 -0.20 -11.84
CA ARG A 27 -19.99 -0.99 -10.79
C ARG A 27 -18.53 -0.60 -10.67
N ARG A 28 -17.84 -0.32 -11.80
CA ARG A 28 -16.45 0.13 -11.81
C ARG A 28 -16.30 1.48 -11.11
N SER A 29 -17.18 2.42 -11.38
CA SER A 29 -17.18 3.75 -10.77
C SER A 29 -17.48 3.67 -9.27
N TYR A 30 -18.48 2.86 -8.87
CA TYR A 30 -18.80 2.67 -7.45
C TYR A 30 -17.61 2.10 -6.66
N ARG A 31 -16.93 1.07 -7.18
CA ARG A 31 -15.75 0.47 -6.55
C ARG A 31 -14.62 1.49 -6.43
N LEU A 32 -14.36 2.25 -7.48
CA LEU A 32 -13.34 3.31 -7.45
C LEU A 32 -13.62 4.31 -6.32
N VAL A 33 -14.86 4.81 -6.23
CA VAL A 33 -15.26 5.75 -5.19
C VAL A 33 -15.14 5.13 -3.80
N TYR A 34 -15.64 3.91 -3.62
CA TYR A 34 -15.59 3.21 -2.34
C TYR A 34 -14.16 3.02 -1.82
N TYR A 35 -13.25 2.49 -2.66
CA TYR A 35 -11.85 2.29 -2.24
C TYR A 35 -11.11 3.59 -2.02
N THR A 36 -11.40 4.60 -2.83
CA THR A 36 -10.82 5.94 -2.64
C THR A 36 -11.25 6.53 -1.30
N LEU A 37 -12.53 6.54 -0.97
CA LEU A 37 -13.03 7.05 0.32
C LEU A 37 -12.46 6.28 1.51
N ARG A 38 -12.36 4.96 1.38
CA ARG A 38 -11.74 4.10 2.38
C ARG A 38 -10.25 4.40 2.55
N GLY A 39 -9.52 4.59 1.45
CA GLY A 39 -8.10 4.96 1.44
C GLY A 39 -7.85 6.29 2.13
N LEU A 40 -8.67 7.31 1.85
CA LEU A 40 -8.60 8.62 2.50
C LEU A 40 -8.67 8.53 4.04
N ASN A 41 -9.53 7.65 4.55
CA ASN A 41 -9.68 7.44 6.00
C ASN A 41 -8.49 6.67 6.60
N ILE A 42 -8.07 5.58 5.95
CA ILE A 42 -6.94 4.74 6.41
C ILE A 42 -5.64 5.53 6.41
N ASN A 43 -5.38 6.32 5.37
CA ASN A 43 -4.16 7.08 5.17
C ASN A 43 -4.14 8.41 5.94
N ARG A 44 -5.19 8.71 6.71
CA ARG A 44 -5.33 9.96 7.49
C ARG A 44 -5.18 11.22 6.63
N THR A 45 -5.69 11.19 5.42
CA THR A 45 -5.49 12.24 4.39
C THR A 45 -5.92 13.62 4.88
N VAL A 46 -7.02 13.73 5.64
CA VAL A 46 -7.49 15.01 6.20
C VAL A 46 -6.47 15.64 7.16
N VAL A 47 -5.83 14.82 7.99
CA VAL A 47 -4.78 15.28 8.94
C VAL A 47 -3.54 15.76 8.16
N ASP A 48 -3.17 15.01 7.13
CA ASP A 48 -2.05 15.39 6.26
C ASP A 48 -2.32 16.72 5.53
N CYS A 49 -3.56 16.95 5.05
CA CYS A 49 -3.94 18.22 4.44
C CYS A 49 -3.76 19.40 5.41
N ALA A 50 -4.15 19.25 6.68
CA ALA A 50 -3.97 20.31 7.67
C ALA A 50 -2.48 20.62 7.91
N ALA A 51 -1.65 19.61 8.04
CA ALA A 51 -0.20 19.79 8.19
C ALA A 51 0.42 20.44 6.95
N LEU A 52 0.06 19.99 5.74
CA LEU A 52 0.54 20.56 4.49
C LEU A 52 0.11 22.03 4.32
N THR A 53 -1.13 22.36 4.69
CA THR A 53 -1.63 23.74 4.69
C THR A 53 -0.78 24.63 5.59
N LEU A 54 -0.52 24.19 6.83
CA LEU A 54 0.29 24.95 7.78
C LEU A 54 1.72 25.18 7.26
N TYR A 55 2.38 24.12 6.78
CA TYR A 55 3.74 24.24 6.22
C TYR A 55 3.77 25.09 4.95
N SER A 56 2.74 25.03 4.10
CA SER A 56 2.63 25.88 2.92
C SER A 56 2.53 27.35 3.29
N MET A 57 1.73 27.70 4.29
CA MET A 57 1.62 29.06 4.78
C MET A 57 2.97 29.61 5.27
N PHE A 58 3.69 28.82 6.05
CA PHE A 58 5.03 29.22 6.50
C PHE A 58 6.06 29.28 5.37
N ALA A 59 5.87 28.50 4.30
CA ALA A 59 6.80 28.45 3.17
C ALA A 59 6.61 29.57 2.15
N ILE A 60 5.43 30.22 2.09
CA ILE A 60 5.10 31.22 1.04
C ILE A 60 6.05 32.40 1.08
N VAL A 61 6.19 33.08 2.22
CA VAL A 61 7.06 34.26 2.33
C VAL A 61 8.53 33.92 2.02
N PRO A 62 9.09 32.87 2.66
CA PRO A 62 10.42 32.41 2.33
C PRO A 62 10.63 32.03 0.85
N LEU A 63 9.69 31.29 0.26
CA LEU A 63 9.78 30.86 -1.13
C LEU A 63 9.80 32.05 -2.09
N LEU A 64 8.92 33.04 -1.87
CA LEU A 64 8.90 34.28 -2.63
C LEU A 64 10.21 35.07 -2.49
N ALA A 65 10.78 35.14 -1.29
CA ALA A 65 12.07 35.80 -1.07
C ALA A 65 13.18 35.14 -1.91
N VAL A 66 13.21 33.82 -1.99
CA VAL A 66 14.19 33.10 -2.86
C VAL A 66 13.94 33.38 -4.34
N VAL A 67 12.68 33.34 -4.78
CA VAL A 67 12.32 33.64 -6.17
C VAL A 67 12.74 35.07 -6.54
N LEU A 68 12.43 36.06 -5.70
CA LEU A 68 12.83 37.44 -5.90
C LEU A 68 14.35 37.65 -5.91
N MET A 69 15.06 36.93 -5.03
CA MET A 69 16.54 36.97 -5.02
C MET A 69 17.11 36.41 -6.33
N VAL A 70 16.59 35.29 -6.84
CA VAL A 70 17.02 34.70 -8.12
C VAL A 70 16.71 35.64 -9.28
N LEU A 71 15.49 36.17 -9.35
CA LEU A 71 15.08 37.13 -10.38
C LEU A 71 15.91 38.43 -10.32
N GLY A 72 16.28 38.89 -9.11
CA GLY A 72 17.17 40.02 -8.89
C GLY A 72 18.57 39.80 -9.45
N ARG A 73 19.13 38.62 -9.21
CA ARG A 73 20.44 38.25 -9.76
C ARG A 73 20.44 38.14 -11.29
N LEU A 74 19.30 37.78 -11.87
CA LEU A 74 19.13 37.71 -13.33
C LEU A 74 18.77 39.07 -13.98
N GLY A 75 18.53 40.12 -13.18
CA GLY A 75 18.12 41.44 -13.67
C GLY A 75 16.71 41.50 -14.24
N VAL A 76 15.84 40.51 -13.90
CA VAL A 76 14.47 40.35 -14.47
C VAL A 76 13.36 40.47 -13.42
N ILE A 77 13.66 41.13 -12.29
CA ILE A 77 12.67 41.25 -11.18
C ILE A 77 11.36 41.88 -11.67
N ASP A 78 11.44 43.02 -12.34
CA ASP A 78 10.22 43.77 -12.75
C ASP A 78 9.43 42.99 -13.81
N ALA A 79 10.11 42.31 -14.73
CA ALA A 79 9.48 41.45 -15.71
C ALA A 79 8.80 40.26 -15.03
N GLY A 80 9.46 39.61 -14.03
CA GLY A 80 8.91 38.50 -13.26
C GLY A 80 7.71 38.91 -12.41
N LEU A 81 7.76 40.06 -11.74
CA LEU A 81 6.64 40.60 -10.97
C LEU A 81 5.46 40.95 -11.88
N ASN A 82 5.70 41.65 -12.99
CA ASN A 82 4.66 41.95 -13.96
C ASN A 82 4.02 40.67 -14.52
N ALA A 83 4.82 39.66 -14.86
CA ALA A 83 4.29 38.36 -15.29
C ALA A 83 3.44 37.71 -14.21
N LEU A 84 3.83 37.82 -12.93
CA LEU A 84 3.05 37.27 -11.81
C LEU A 84 1.70 38.01 -11.65
N TYR A 85 1.68 39.34 -11.67
CA TYR A 85 0.45 40.11 -11.59
C TYR A 85 -0.49 39.89 -12.79
N ILE A 86 0.06 39.72 -13.99
CA ILE A 86 -0.72 39.38 -15.18
C ILE A 86 -1.27 37.95 -15.11
N SER A 87 -0.49 37.02 -14.58
CA SER A 87 -0.86 35.60 -14.54
C SER A 87 -1.92 35.28 -13.49
N VAL A 88 -1.97 36.02 -12.40
CA VAL A 88 -2.91 35.81 -11.28
C VAL A 88 -3.47 37.12 -10.75
N PRO A 89 -4.22 37.89 -11.59
CA PRO A 89 -4.74 39.21 -11.20
C PRO A 89 -5.68 39.14 -10.00
N GLU A 90 -6.32 37.99 -9.77
CA GLU A 90 -7.22 37.78 -8.65
C GLU A 90 -6.48 37.76 -7.28
N TRP A 91 -5.17 37.63 -7.29
CA TRP A 91 -4.34 37.58 -6.08
C TRP A 91 -3.57 38.91 -5.86
N SER A 92 -3.90 39.96 -6.59
CA SER A 92 -3.24 41.27 -6.48
C SER A 92 -3.14 41.74 -5.03
N ASP A 93 -4.26 41.72 -4.28
CA ASP A 93 -4.31 42.16 -2.88
C ASP A 93 -3.41 41.35 -1.95
N LEU A 94 -3.33 40.01 -2.20
CA LEU A 94 -2.43 39.15 -1.48
C LEU A 94 -0.97 39.41 -1.87
N LEU A 95 -0.70 39.56 -3.16
CA LEU A 95 0.64 39.86 -3.68
C LEU A 95 1.13 41.22 -3.18
N ASP A 96 0.26 42.22 -3.11
CA ASP A 96 0.57 43.57 -2.59
C ASP A 96 0.94 43.55 -1.10
N SER A 97 0.46 42.56 -0.35
CA SER A 97 0.84 42.38 1.05
C SER A 97 2.10 41.51 1.23
N VAL A 98 2.27 40.51 0.39
CA VAL A 98 3.32 39.49 0.56
C VAL A 98 4.62 39.90 -0.17
N ILE A 99 4.55 40.55 -1.32
CA ILE A 99 5.74 40.98 -2.07
C ILE A 99 6.57 42.01 -1.30
N PRO A 100 6.01 43.06 -0.66
CA PRO A 100 6.78 43.98 0.18
C PRO A 100 7.44 43.25 1.36
N ALA A 101 6.73 42.30 2.00
CA ALA A 101 7.31 41.50 3.08
C ALA A 101 8.46 40.62 2.58
N ALA A 102 8.33 40.03 1.40
CA ALA A 102 9.39 39.23 0.78
C ALA A 102 10.58 40.10 0.32
N LYS A 103 10.34 41.29 -0.25
CA LYS A 103 11.38 42.27 -0.58
C LYS A 103 12.10 42.72 0.69
N ALA A 104 11.37 43.11 1.74
CA ALA A 104 11.95 43.45 3.03
C ALA A 104 12.79 42.32 3.62
N ALA A 105 12.35 41.09 3.48
CA ALA A 105 13.14 39.91 3.91
C ALA A 105 14.43 39.74 3.10
N VAL A 106 14.45 40.10 1.82
CA VAL A 106 15.66 40.15 0.97
C VAL A 106 16.57 41.32 1.35
N ASP A 107 15.99 42.49 1.64
CA ASP A 107 16.73 43.72 1.98
C ASP A 107 17.29 43.69 3.42
N ILE A 108 16.60 43.00 4.34
CA ILE A 108 17.05 42.76 5.73
C ILE A 108 18.24 41.80 5.78
N VAL A 109 18.64 41.20 4.65
CA VAL A 109 19.84 40.37 4.54
C VAL A 109 21.11 41.26 4.43
N PRO A 110 21.47 42.05 5.47
CA PRO A 110 22.78 42.67 5.52
C PRO A 110 23.77 41.53 5.78
N SER A 111 24.89 41.57 5.09
CA SER A 111 26.11 40.83 5.31
C SER A 111 26.28 40.36 6.77
N GLY A 112 26.09 39.08 7.08
CA GLY A 112 26.38 38.55 8.40
C GLY A 112 25.66 37.26 8.77
N ILE A 113 25.84 36.80 9.99
CA ILE A 113 25.32 35.58 10.59
C ILE A 113 23.76 35.48 10.49
N PHE A 114 23.05 36.61 10.63
CA PHE A 114 21.59 36.65 10.56
C PHE A 114 21.05 36.30 9.19
N ALA A 115 21.75 36.66 8.12
CA ALA A 115 21.40 36.28 6.76
C ALA A 115 21.49 34.76 6.56
N VAL A 116 22.57 34.16 7.05
CA VAL A 116 22.78 32.72 6.97
C VAL A 116 21.70 31.97 7.77
N VAL A 117 21.38 32.44 8.98
CA VAL A 117 20.32 31.86 9.82
C VAL A 117 18.95 31.96 9.14
N GLY A 118 18.62 33.12 8.55
CA GLY A 118 17.37 33.31 7.81
C GLY A 118 17.25 32.35 6.62
N ILE A 119 18.30 32.20 5.81
CA ILE A 119 18.33 31.25 4.68
C ILE A 119 18.21 29.81 5.17
N VAL A 120 18.86 29.44 6.27
CA VAL A 120 18.78 28.09 6.85
C VAL A 120 17.35 27.78 7.31
N ILE A 121 16.70 28.69 8.02
CA ILE A 121 15.31 28.56 8.45
C ILE A 121 14.38 28.38 7.24
N LEU A 122 14.58 29.19 6.22
CA LEU A 122 13.85 29.18 4.96
C LEU A 122 13.96 27.82 4.26
N LEU A 123 15.19 27.36 4.06
CA LEU A 123 15.44 26.04 3.46
C LEU A 123 14.84 24.92 4.30
N PHE A 124 14.90 25.04 5.63
CA PHE A 124 14.29 24.07 6.53
C PHE A 124 12.77 23.99 6.38
N VAL A 125 12.07 25.12 6.30
CA VAL A 125 10.61 25.18 6.14
C VAL A 125 10.20 24.59 4.79
N VAL A 126 10.84 24.99 3.71
CA VAL A 126 10.58 24.47 2.36
C VAL A 126 10.86 22.96 2.30
N PHE A 127 11.98 22.54 2.87
CA PHE A 127 12.29 21.11 2.95
C PHE A 127 11.27 20.32 3.74
N THR A 128 10.79 20.85 4.87
CA THR A 128 9.77 20.21 5.70
C THR A 128 8.45 20.06 4.96
N LEU A 129 8.05 21.08 4.17
CA LEU A 129 6.86 21.00 3.31
C LEU A 129 6.99 19.86 2.31
N PHE A 130 8.08 19.81 1.53
CA PHE A 130 8.28 18.74 0.54
C PHE A 130 8.40 17.36 1.16
N ARG A 131 9.08 17.25 2.29
CA ARG A 131 9.18 15.99 3.04
C ARG A 131 7.83 15.50 3.52
N THR A 132 6.98 16.40 4.00
CA THR A 132 5.63 16.07 4.47
C THR A 132 4.76 15.66 3.28
N ALA A 133 4.82 16.39 2.15
CA ALA A 133 4.11 16.03 0.94
C ALA A 133 4.54 14.65 0.41
N GLU A 134 5.86 14.41 0.24
CA GLU A 134 6.37 13.08 -0.17
C GLU A 134 5.92 11.99 0.81
N GLY A 135 5.95 12.28 2.11
CA GLY A 135 5.51 11.35 3.16
C GLY A 135 4.04 10.95 3.02
N SER A 136 3.17 11.92 2.72
CA SER A 136 1.73 11.69 2.50
C SER A 136 1.49 10.86 1.23
N PHE A 137 2.17 11.19 0.12
CA PHE A 137 2.10 10.42 -1.12
C PHE A 137 2.63 9.00 -0.96
N ASN A 138 3.78 8.83 -0.31
CA ASN A 138 4.36 7.51 -0.05
C ASN A 138 3.49 6.65 0.88
N ARG A 139 2.77 7.26 1.81
CA ARG A 139 1.81 6.57 2.69
C ARG A 139 0.64 6.01 1.89
N ILE A 140 0.07 6.80 0.98
CA ILE A 140 -0.98 6.37 0.05
C ILE A 140 -0.51 5.17 -0.77
N TRP A 141 0.74 5.19 -1.25
CA TRP A 141 1.32 4.12 -2.04
C TRP A 141 1.93 2.97 -1.20
N SER A 142 1.78 3.01 0.13
CA SER A 142 2.33 1.99 1.06
C SER A 142 3.83 1.75 0.88
N VAL A 143 4.59 2.81 0.54
CA VAL A 143 6.03 2.73 0.29
C VAL A 143 6.78 2.77 1.62
N THR A 144 7.51 1.69 1.93
CA THR A 144 8.32 1.56 3.16
C THR A 144 9.78 2.00 2.96
N ARG A 145 10.27 1.96 1.73
CA ARG A 145 11.65 2.35 1.41
C ARG A 145 11.81 3.87 1.44
N LYS A 146 12.92 4.34 2.04
CA LYS A 146 13.28 5.76 2.08
C LYS A 146 14.23 6.09 0.93
N ARG A 147 14.03 7.23 0.28
CA ARG A 147 14.93 7.75 -0.76
C ARG A 147 16.25 8.19 -0.13
N ASN A 148 17.38 8.01 -0.82
CA ASN A 148 18.66 8.54 -0.39
C ASN A 148 18.60 10.06 -0.28
N PHE A 149 19.22 10.63 0.77
CA PHE A 149 19.17 12.04 1.15
C PHE A 149 19.47 12.99 -0.03
N LEU A 150 20.58 12.77 -0.76
CA LEU A 150 20.99 13.61 -1.88
C LEU A 150 19.96 13.64 -3.03
N HIS A 151 19.48 12.47 -3.47
CA HIS A 151 18.49 12.37 -4.55
C HIS A 151 17.13 12.98 -4.17
N ARG A 152 16.84 13.03 -2.88
CA ARG A 152 15.63 13.67 -2.35
C ARG A 152 15.70 15.18 -2.49
N TYR A 153 16.82 15.79 -2.09
CA TYR A 153 17.01 17.25 -2.19
C TYR A 153 17.00 17.76 -3.61
N THR A 154 17.69 17.08 -4.53
CA THR A 154 17.71 17.48 -5.94
C THR A 154 16.31 17.41 -6.57
N ALA A 155 15.52 16.36 -6.25
CA ALA A 155 14.15 16.24 -6.73
C ALA A 155 13.25 17.37 -6.20
N TYR A 156 13.35 17.71 -4.92
CA TYR A 156 12.57 18.80 -4.32
C TYR A 156 12.94 20.15 -4.92
N LEU A 157 14.22 20.42 -5.10
CA LEU A 157 14.71 21.67 -5.68
C LEU A 157 14.25 21.82 -7.13
N ILE A 158 14.30 20.74 -7.91
CA ILE A 158 13.80 20.73 -9.28
C ILE A 158 12.29 21.00 -9.29
N ILE A 159 11.49 20.31 -8.49
CA ILE A 159 10.04 20.49 -8.44
C ILE A 159 9.71 21.91 -7.97
N ALA A 160 10.36 22.42 -6.93
CA ALA A 160 10.10 23.74 -6.36
C ALA A 160 10.42 24.91 -7.33
N LEU A 161 11.46 24.76 -8.16
CA LEU A 161 11.88 25.78 -9.12
C LEU A 161 11.21 25.62 -10.48
N PHE A 162 11.20 24.41 -11.03
CA PHE A 162 10.77 24.18 -12.40
C PHE A 162 9.25 24.17 -12.56
N VAL A 163 8.49 23.61 -11.59
CA VAL A 163 7.03 23.55 -11.73
C VAL A 163 6.38 24.95 -11.72
N PRO A 164 6.67 25.85 -10.76
CA PRO A 164 6.16 27.22 -10.81
C PRO A 164 6.64 28.00 -12.03
N ALA A 165 7.93 27.88 -12.37
CA ALA A 165 8.50 28.58 -13.53
C ALA A 165 7.84 28.10 -14.84
N LEU A 166 7.61 26.80 -15.00
CA LEU A 166 6.92 26.23 -16.16
C LEU A 166 5.47 26.70 -16.24
N LEU A 167 4.77 26.76 -15.12
CA LEU A 167 3.40 27.25 -15.05
C LEU A 167 3.32 28.75 -15.44
N ILE A 168 4.21 29.58 -14.90
CA ILE A 168 4.27 31.04 -15.23
C ILE A 168 4.61 31.25 -16.71
N LEU A 169 5.63 30.57 -17.22
CA LEU A 169 6.00 30.63 -18.63
C LEU A 169 4.86 30.16 -19.54
N ALA A 170 4.21 29.06 -19.20
CA ALA A 170 3.10 28.52 -19.97
C ALA A 170 1.91 29.49 -20.00
N MET A 171 1.61 30.16 -18.89
CA MET A 171 0.54 31.15 -18.82
C MET A 171 0.92 32.43 -19.59
N SER A 172 2.18 32.91 -19.53
CA SER A 172 2.65 34.05 -20.30
C SER A 172 2.59 33.77 -21.81
N PHE A 173 3.08 32.62 -22.26
CA PHE A 173 2.97 32.20 -23.67
C PHE A 173 1.51 32.10 -24.14
N ALA A 174 0.63 31.58 -23.29
CA ALA A 174 -0.79 31.48 -23.60
C ALA A 174 -1.41 32.88 -23.80
N TYR A 175 -1.05 33.84 -22.93
CA TYR A 175 -1.50 35.22 -23.04
C TYR A 175 -1.00 35.90 -24.33
N ASP A 176 0.29 35.74 -24.64
CA ASP A 176 0.91 36.33 -25.85
C ASP A 176 0.28 35.75 -27.13
N ILE A 177 0.03 34.43 -27.18
CA ILE A 177 -0.64 33.81 -28.33
C ILE A 177 -2.08 34.31 -28.47
N ILE A 178 -2.83 34.41 -27.38
CA ILE A 178 -4.22 34.87 -27.38
C ILE A 178 -4.29 36.33 -27.85
N SER A 179 -3.39 37.17 -27.36
CA SER A 179 -3.34 38.61 -27.77
C SER A 179 -2.94 38.79 -29.24
N ALA A 180 -2.02 37.93 -29.74
CA ALA A 180 -1.55 37.98 -31.12
C ALA A 180 -2.61 37.54 -32.16
N ILE A 181 -3.52 36.63 -31.77
CA ILE A 181 -4.57 36.12 -32.67
C ILE A 181 -5.75 37.08 -32.80
N GLY A 182 -5.88 38.07 -31.91
CA GLY A 182 -6.95 39.10 -32.01
C GLY A 182 -8.37 38.54 -31.83
N LEU A 183 -8.53 37.53 -30.97
CA LEU A 183 -9.82 36.89 -30.68
C LEU A 183 -10.75 37.86 -29.92
N SER A 184 -12.07 37.63 -30.03
CA SER A 184 -13.04 38.32 -29.17
C SER A 184 -12.78 38.04 -27.69
N ASN A 185 -13.18 38.94 -26.79
CA ASN A 185 -12.97 38.80 -25.35
C ASN A 185 -13.50 37.46 -24.78
N ASP A 186 -14.66 36.99 -25.25
CA ASP A 186 -15.25 35.72 -24.80
C ASP A 186 -14.44 34.50 -25.25
N MET A 187 -13.92 34.52 -26.48
CA MET A 187 -13.09 33.47 -27.03
C MET A 187 -11.72 33.44 -26.36
N SER A 188 -11.13 34.58 -26.07
CA SER A 188 -9.87 34.70 -25.34
C SER A 188 -10.00 34.19 -23.91
N MET A 189 -11.10 34.51 -23.24
CA MET A 189 -11.41 33.98 -21.89
C MET A 189 -11.60 32.46 -21.90
N LEU A 190 -12.33 31.90 -22.86
CA LEU A 190 -12.53 30.46 -22.99
C LEU A 190 -11.21 29.75 -23.25
N LEU A 191 -10.36 30.27 -24.11
CA LEU A 191 -9.08 29.69 -24.46
C LEU A 191 -8.11 29.72 -23.26
N SER A 192 -8.01 30.86 -22.54
CA SER A 192 -7.16 30.97 -21.36
C SER A 192 -7.58 30.02 -20.24
N ARG A 193 -8.89 29.84 -19.99
CA ARG A 193 -9.41 28.87 -19.03
C ARG A 193 -9.10 27.43 -19.43
N SER A 194 -9.23 27.10 -20.70
CA SER A 194 -8.91 25.77 -21.23
C SER A 194 -7.42 25.44 -21.09
N LEU A 195 -6.55 26.40 -21.37
CA LEU A 195 -5.11 26.27 -21.18
C LEU A 195 -4.74 26.13 -19.71
N ALA A 196 -5.36 26.89 -18.81
CA ALA A 196 -5.16 26.75 -17.37
C ALA A 196 -5.50 25.34 -16.88
N ILE A 197 -6.63 24.76 -17.30
CA ILE A 197 -7.01 23.38 -16.99
C ILE A 197 -5.97 22.40 -17.54
N LEU A 198 -5.52 22.60 -18.78
CA LEU A 198 -4.54 21.72 -19.41
C LEU A 198 -3.21 21.72 -18.63
N PHE A 199 -2.68 22.89 -18.30
CA PHE A 199 -1.41 22.99 -17.57
C PHE A 199 -1.51 22.48 -16.13
N THR A 200 -2.61 22.77 -15.44
CA THR A 200 -2.85 22.22 -14.09
C THR A 200 -2.97 20.70 -14.12
N SER A 201 -3.63 20.16 -15.14
CA SER A 201 -3.74 18.70 -15.33
C SER A 201 -2.40 18.06 -15.66
N LEU A 202 -1.56 18.72 -16.43
CA LEU A 202 -0.20 18.25 -16.72
C LEU A 202 0.68 18.30 -15.47
N ALA A 203 0.64 19.39 -14.71
CA ALA A 203 1.38 19.55 -13.47
C ALA A 203 1.00 18.48 -12.44
N THR A 204 -0.29 18.27 -12.21
CA THR A 204 -0.77 17.21 -11.29
C THR A 204 -0.41 15.81 -11.78
N THR A 205 -0.44 15.56 -13.09
CA THR A 205 0.03 14.29 -13.68
C THR A 205 1.50 14.04 -13.36
N LEU A 206 2.36 15.07 -13.53
CA LEU A 206 3.79 14.97 -13.21
C LEU A 206 4.04 14.75 -11.70
N VAL A 207 3.27 15.42 -10.85
CA VAL A 207 3.32 15.23 -9.40
C VAL A 207 2.98 13.76 -9.05
N TYR A 208 1.90 13.21 -9.60
CA TYR A 208 1.51 11.81 -9.33
C TYR A 208 2.50 10.80 -9.90
N LYS A 209 3.18 11.13 -10.98
CA LYS A 209 4.19 10.28 -11.60
C LYS A 209 5.51 10.23 -10.84
N TYR A 210 5.98 11.37 -10.32
CA TYR A 210 7.36 11.52 -9.85
C TYR A 210 7.51 11.74 -8.34
N LEU A 211 6.47 12.24 -7.66
CA LEU A 211 6.55 12.50 -6.22
C LEU A 211 6.56 11.20 -5.38
N PRO A 212 5.71 10.17 -5.66
CA PRO A 212 5.78 8.90 -4.95
C PRO A 212 7.08 8.15 -5.28
N PHE A 213 7.69 7.52 -4.29
CA PHE A 213 8.88 6.70 -4.48
C PHE A 213 8.53 5.27 -4.95
N THR A 214 7.73 5.19 -6.01
CA THR A 214 7.31 3.93 -6.65
C THR A 214 7.11 4.11 -8.15
N ARG A 215 6.96 3.02 -8.88
CA ARG A 215 6.69 3.06 -10.32
C ARG A 215 5.19 3.27 -10.56
N VAL A 216 4.81 4.47 -10.96
CA VAL A 216 3.43 4.81 -11.33
C VAL A 216 3.27 4.69 -12.85
N ALA A 217 2.21 4.00 -13.31
CA ALA A 217 1.89 3.88 -14.73
C ALA A 217 1.37 5.22 -15.30
N TRP A 218 1.87 5.63 -16.48
CA TRP A 218 1.50 6.89 -17.11
C TRP A 218 0.01 7.07 -17.33
N GLY A 219 -0.70 6.00 -17.77
CA GLY A 219 -2.14 6.05 -18.00
C GLY A 219 -2.94 6.37 -16.73
N ASN A 220 -2.55 5.80 -15.59
CA ASN A 220 -3.21 6.06 -14.30
C ASN A 220 -2.88 7.46 -13.77
N ALA A 221 -1.60 7.88 -13.89
CA ALA A 221 -1.17 9.21 -13.51
C ALA A 221 -1.90 10.30 -14.33
N LEU A 222 -2.01 10.11 -15.66
CA LEU A 222 -2.67 11.07 -16.57
C LEU A 222 -4.17 11.21 -16.25
N GLN A 223 -4.88 10.10 -16.12
CA GLN A 223 -6.33 10.14 -15.85
C GLN A 223 -6.65 10.76 -14.49
N SER A 224 -5.85 10.44 -13.48
CA SER A 224 -6.01 11.02 -12.13
C SER A 224 -5.53 12.48 -12.09
N GLY A 225 -4.50 12.81 -12.87
CA GLY A 225 -4.01 14.18 -13.03
C GLY A 225 -5.02 15.09 -13.73
N ILE A 226 -5.68 14.60 -14.79
CA ILE A 226 -6.77 15.34 -15.45
C ILE A 226 -7.92 15.57 -14.47
N PHE A 227 -8.34 14.54 -13.74
CA PHE A 227 -9.41 14.67 -12.74
C PHE A 227 -9.08 15.71 -11.68
N ALA A 228 -7.88 15.63 -11.08
CA ALA A 228 -7.45 16.58 -10.06
C ALA A 228 -7.23 17.99 -10.63
N GLY A 229 -6.67 18.11 -11.84
CA GLY A 229 -6.45 19.40 -12.50
C GLY A 229 -7.74 20.14 -12.82
N VAL A 230 -8.75 19.43 -13.34
CA VAL A 230 -10.09 19.98 -13.55
C VAL A 230 -10.71 20.44 -12.22
N LEU A 231 -10.65 19.59 -11.19
CA LEU A 231 -11.25 19.89 -9.89
C LEU A 231 -10.55 21.08 -9.20
N LEU A 232 -9.22 21.16 -9.29
CA LEU A 232 -8.44 22.32 -8.81
C LEU A 232 -8.80 23.60 -9.56
N SER A 233 -8.96 23.55 -10.88
CA SER A 233 -9.35 24.72 -11.69
C SER A 233 -10.76 25.18 -11.33
N VAL A 234 -11.71 24.28 -11.17
CA VAL A 234 -13.08 24.61 -10.69
C VAL A 234 -13.04 25.22 -9.29
N TRP A 235 -12.22 24.63 -8.39
CA TRP A 235 -12.04 25.15 -7.04
C TRP A 235 -11.41 26.56 -7.04
N GLN A 236 -10.41 26.80 -7.90
CA GLN A 236 -9.80 28.13 -8.10
C GLN A 236 -10.85 29.19 -8.51
N TRP A 237 -11.70 28.85 -9.48
CA TRP A 237 -12.77 29.79 -9.90
C TRP A 237 -13.79 30.03 -8.78
N GLY A 238 -14.14 28.99 -8.03
CA GLY A 238 -15.00 29.14 -6.86
C GLY A 238 -14.40 30.06 -5.79
N TYR A 239 -13.09 29.95 -5.56
CA TYR A 239 -12.35 30.79 -4.63
C TYR A 239 -12.37 32.27 -5.06
N VAL A 240 -12.08 32.56 -6.34
CA VAL A 240 -12.12 33.92 -6.91
C VAL A 240 -13.51 34.54 -6.78
N TYR A 241 -14.56 33.77 -7.09
CA TYR A 241 -15.94 34.18 -6.93
C TYR A 241 -16.29 34.52 -5.48
N LEU A 242 -15.90 33.67 -4.53
CA LEU A 242 -16.09 33.87 -3.09
C LEU A 242 -15.35 35.14 -2.60
N GLN A 243 -14.10 35.34 -3.03
CA GLN A 243 -13.31 36.51 -2.69
C GLN A 243 -13.98 37.81 -3.18
N GLY A 244 -14.45 37.84 -4.44
CA GLY A 244 -15.19 38.96 -5.01
C GLY A 244 -16.52 39.26 -4.30
N ALA A 245 -17.25 38.23 -3.92
CA ALA A 245 -18.50 38.38 -3.17
C ALA A 245 -18.27 38.92 -1.73
N MET A 246 -17.19 38.48 -1.08
CA MET A 246 -16.87 38.94 0.29
C MET A 246 -16.25 40.34 0.32
N SER A 247 -15.52 40.77 -0.70
CA SER A 247 -14.98 42.11 -0.80
C SER A 247 -16.09 43.19 -0.87
N GLN A 248 -17.27 42.83 -1.37
CA GLN A 248 -18.45 43.69 -1.42
C GLN A 248 -19.22 43.79 -0.10
N LEU A 249 -19.03 42.85 0.83
CA LEU A 249 -19.88 42.71 2.03
C LEU A 249 -19.50 43.63 3.20
N SER A 250 -18.28 44.11 3.34
CA SER A 250 -17.93 45.20 4.27
C SER A 250 -16.47 45.67 4.19
N VAL A 251 -16.28 46.97 4.39
CA VAL A 251 -14.96 47.63 4.55
C VAL A 251 -14.23 47.13 5.82
N ILE A 252 -14.94 46.61 6.81
CA ILE A 252 -14.37 46.16 8.10
C ILE A 252 -13.89 44.70 8.03
N TYR A 253 -14.57 43.84 7.28
CA TYR A 253 -14.21 42.39 7.19
C TYR A 253 -13.30 42.09 6.00
N GLY A 254 -13.15 42.97 5.01
CA GLY A 254 -12.50 42.67 3.74
C GLY A 254 -11.05 42.20 3.84
N SER A 255 -10.22 42.86 4.62
CA SER A 255 -8.81 42.46 4.82
C SER A 255 -8.65 41.29 5.80
N PHE A 256 -9.52 41.17 6.81
CA PHE A 256 -9.48 40.05 7.76
C PHE A 256 -10.01 38.73 7.19
N ALA A 257 -10.95 38.78 6.24
CA ALA A 257 -11.54 37.61 5.63
C ALA A 257 -10.60 36.90 4.62
N ALA A 258 -9.66 37.66 4.03
CA ALA A 258 -8.74 37.12 3.02
C ALA A 258 -7.86 35.97 3.54
N VAL A 259 -7.34 36.08 4.78
CA VAL A 259 -6.47 35.07 5.37
C VAL A 259 -7.21 33.74 5.66
N PRO A 260 -8.38 33.74 6.35
CA PRO A 260 -9.15 32.50 6.53
C PRO A 260 -9.59 31.85 5.19
N LEU A 261 -10.03 32.66 4.22
CA LEU A 261 -10.41 32.17 2.89
C LEU A 261 -9.23 31.50 2.19
N PHE A 262 -8.05 32.11 2.26
CA PHE A 262 -6.83 31.56 1.68
C PHE A 262 -6.44 30.25 2.36
N ILE A 263 -6.58 30.15 3.68
CA ILE A 263 -6.33 28.88 4.41
C ILE A 263 -7.27 27.78 3.93
N ILE A 264 -8.57 28.11 3.80
CA ILE A 264 -9.57 27.14 3.30
C ILE A 264 -9.25 26.74 1.86
N TRP A 265 -8.90 27.71 1.01
CA TRP A 265 -8.51 27.42 -0.36
C TRP A 265 -7.31 26.47 -0.44
N LEU A 266 -6.30 26.72 0.35
CA LEU A 266 -5.08 25.89 0.41
C LEU A 266 -5.37 24.49 0.97
N GLN A 267 -6.21 24.41 2.02
CA GLN A 267 -6.65 23.15 2.63
C GLN A 267 -7.37 22.23 1.63
N ILE A 268 -8.33 22.81 0.91
CA ILE A 268 -9.11 22.07 -0.10
C ILE A 268 -8.24 21.71 -1.31
N SER A 269 -7.30 22.57 -1.69
CA SER A 269 -6.34 22.28 -2.77
C SER A 269 -5.46 21.08 -2.44
N TRP A 270 -4.93 20.99 -1.22
CA TRP A 270 -4.18 19.82 -0.76
C TRP A 270 -5.06 18.57 -0.70
N PHE A 271 -6.32 18.72 -0.27
CA PHE A 271 -7.27 17.59 -0.24
C PHE A 271 -7.53 17.06 -1.65
N ILE A 272 -7.74 17.93 -2.64
CA ILE A 272 -7.93 17.53 -4.05
C ILE A 272 -6.68 16.81 -4.58
N LEU A 273 -5.49 17.31 -4.28
CA LEU A 273 -4.23 16.68 -4.68
C LEU A 273 -4.07 15.28 -4.09
N LEU A 274 -4.31 15.11 -2.80
CA LEU A 274 -4.21 13.80 -2.16
C LEU A 274 -5.33 12.85 -2.58
N LEU A 275 -6.55 13.36 -2.82
CA LEU A 275 -7.66 12.60 -3.39
C LEU A 275 -7.30 12.04 -4.78
N GLY A 276 -6.72 12.86 -5.65
CA GLY A 276 -6.27 12.41 -6.97
C GLY A 276 -5.15 11.36 -6.90
N CYS A 277 -4.26 11.48 -5.91
CA CYS A 277 -3.25 10.47 -5.62
C CYS A 277 -3.87 9.12 -5.20
N GLU A 278 -4.88 9.14 -4.31
CA GLU A 278 -5.64 7.94 -3.92
C GLU A 278 -6.34 7.30 -5.13
N ILE A 279 -6.98 8.09 -5.96
CA ILE A 279 -7.60 7.60 -7.21
C ILE A 279 -6.56 6.93 -8.09
N CYS A 280 -5.38 7.53 -8.25
CA CYS A 280 -4.27 6.98 -9.02
C CYS A 280 -3.81 5.62 -8.46
N HIS A 281 -3.64 5.53 -7.16
CA HIS A 281 -3.26 4.31 -6.45
C HIS A 281 -4.30 3.20 -6.60
N VAL A 282 -5.59 3.51 -6.36
CA VAL A 282 -6.69 2.54 -6.50
C VAL A 282 -6.81 2.03 -7.95
N ARG A 283 -6.65 2.91 -8.95
CA ARG A 283 -6.67 2.51 -10.37
C ARG A 283 -5.52 1.58 -10.74
N GLN A 284 -4.33 1.82 -10.20
CA GLN A 284 -3.15 1.00 -10.50
C GLN A 284 -3.19 -0.37 -9.82
N HIS A 285 -3.76 -0.46 -8.62
CA HIS A 285 -3.84 -1.69 -7.84
C HIS A 285 -5.25 -2.27 -7.80
N ARG A 286 -6.02 -2.07 -8.85
CA ARG A 286 -7.42 -2.48 -8.94
C ARG A 286 -7.61 -3.96 -8.61
N ASP A 287 -6.83 -4.84 -9.22
CA ASP A 287 -6.92 -6.29 -9.03
C ASP A 287 -6.62 -6.70 -7.57
N TYR A 288 -5.68 -5.99 -6.92
CA TYR A 288 -5.38 -6.20 -5.50
C TYR A 288 -6.57 -5.83 -4.59
N PHE A 289 -7.25 -4.73 -4.86
CA PHE A 289 -8.45 -4.33 -4.10
C PHE A 289 -9.62 -5.27 -4.36
N GLU A 290 -9.80 -5.75 -5.58
CA GLU A 290 -10.80 -6.78 -5.91
C GLU A 290 -10.53 -8.08 -5.16
N LEU A 291 -9.28 -8.51 -5.05
CA LEU A 291 -8.89 -9.68 -4.25
C LEU A 291 -9.17 -9.50 -2.74
N ILE A 292 -8.91 -8.30 -2.20
CA ILE A 292 -9.19 -8.01 -0.77
C ILE A 292 -10.70 -8.10 -0.50
N ASP A 293 -11.55 -7.59 -1.38
CA ASP A 293 -13.00 -7.63 -1.18
C ASP A 293 -13.57 -9.04 -1.37
N ARG A 294 -13.10 -9.79 -2.35
CA ARG A 294 -13.41 -11.22 -2.47
C ARG A 294 -13.06 -11.95 -1.18
N ARG A 295 -11.87 -11.71 -0.63
CA ARG A 295 -11.45 -12.29 0.66
C ARG A 295 -12.36 -11.87 1.81
N ARG A 296 -12.83 -10.63 1.84
CA ARG A 296 -13.67 -10.12 2.93
C ARG A 296 -15.08 -10.68 2.88
N LEU A 297 -15.70 -10.73 1.71
CA LEU A 297 -17.03 -11.33 1.50
C LEU A 297 -16.98 -12.82 1.85
N TYR A 298 -15.94 -13.52 1.41
CA TYR A 298 -15.74 -14.92 1.71
C TYR A 298 -15.44 -15.15 3.21
N HIS A 299 -14.66 -14.30 3.83
CA HIS A 299 -14.37 -14.34 5.27
C HIS A 299 -15.64 -14.12 6.11
N ASP A 300 -16.55 -13.26 5.68
CA ASP A 300 -17.82 -13.03 6.37
C ASP A 300 -18.78 -14.21 6.15
N THR A 301 -18.75 -14.86 4.99
CA THR A 301 -19.51 -16.09 4.72
C THR A 301 -18.94 -17.30 5.48
N VAL A 302 -17.62 -17.42 5.55
CA VAL A 302 -16.94 -18.48 6.33
C VAL A 302 -17.07 -18.23 7.85
N LYS A 303 -17.17 -17.00 8.32
CA LYS A 303 -17.51 -16.69 9.72
C LYS A 303 -18.89 -17.15 10.14
N ALA A 304 -19.82 -17.29 9.22
CA ALA A 304 -21.18 -17.76 9.49
C ALA A 304 -21.26 -19.30 9.58
N LYS A 305 -20.32 -20.04 8.96
CA LYS A 305 -20.30 -21.51 8.94
C LYS A 305 -18.98 -22.02 9.59
N ARG A 306 -19.10 -22.87 10.61
CA ARG A 306 -17.94 -23.55 11.21
C ARG A 306 -17.36 -24.53 10.19
N VAL A 307 -16.10 -24.31 9.76
CA VAL A 307 -15.39 -25.22 8.85
C VAL A 307 -14.95 -26.45 9.63
N LYS A 308 -15.44 -27.61 9.22
CA LYS A 308 -15.07 -28.93 9.80
C LYS A 308 -13.77 -29.40 9.15
N VAL A 309 -12.79 -29.76 9.96
CA VAL A 309 -11.45 -30.18 9.49
C VAL A 309 -11.10 -31.54 10.07
N VAL A 310 -10.48 -32.38 9.27
CA VAL A 310 -9.82 -33.62 9.68
C VAL A 310 -8.36 -33.53 9.26
N ILE A 311 -7.45 -33.95 10.14
CA ILE A 311 -6.02 -34.07 9.83
C ILE A 311 -5.64 -35.53 9.70
N ILE A 312 -4.98 -35.88 8.60
CA ILE A 312 -4.45 -37.24 8.37
C ILE A 312 -2.93 -37.15 8.49
N GLY A 313 -2.44 -37.65 9.60
CA GLY A 313 -1.03 -37.62 10.02
C GLY A 313 -0.89 -37.30 11.50
N SER A 314 0.23 -37.69 12.10
CA SER A 314 0.56 -37.45 13.52
C SER A 314 2.02 -37.00 13.70
N GLY A 315 2.62 -36.42 12.64
CA GLY A 315 3.95 -35.84 12.68
C GLY A 315 3.95 -34.40 13.23
N ASN A 316 5.12 -33.75 13.24
CA ASN A 316 5.29 -32.40 13.79
C ASN A 316 4.44 -31.36 13.05
N VAL A 317 4.25 -31.51 11.73
CA VAL A 317 3.38 -30.63 10.92
C VAL A 317 1.92 -30.82 11.34
N ALA A 318 1.46 -32.07 11.49
CA ALA A 318 0.10 -32.36 11.96
C ALA A 318 -0.15 -31.80 13.37
N GLU A 319 0.83 -31.87 14.26
CA GLU A 319 0.74 -31.29 15.61
C GLU A 319 0.62 -29.75 15.55
N ALA A 320 1.41 -29.09 14.72
CA ALA A 320 1.35 -27.62 14.55
C ALA A 320 -0.02 -27.17 13.99
N PHE A 321 -0.56 -27.89 13.00
CA PHE A 321 -1.92 -27.64 12.52
C PHE A 321 -2.96 -27.91 13.60
N ALA A 322 -2.92 -29.05 14.28
CA ALA A 322 -3.89 -29.42 15.33
C ALA A 322 -3.96 -28.34 16.42
N ARG A 323 -2.80 -27.92 16.92
CA ARG A 323 -2.68 -26.85 17.92
C ARG A 323 -3.27 -25.53 17.43
N THR A 324 -2.95 -25.13 16.19
CA THR A 324 -3.41 -23.86 15.65
C THR A 324 -4.91 -23.87 15.36
N LEU A 325 -5.42 -24.96 14.78
CA LEU A 325 -6.84 -25.10 14.45
C LEU A 325 -7.73 -25.16 15.69
N ALA A 326 -7.25 -25.81 16.78
CA ALA A 326 -7.97 -25.89 18.05
C ALA A 326 -8.24 -24.51 18.69
N ASP A 327 -7.35 -23.56 18.44
CA ASP A 327 -7.44 -22.20 18.99
C ASP A 327 -7.99 -21.17 17.96
N THR A 328 -8.31 -21.62 16.74
CA THR A 328 -8.82 -20.74 15.67
C THR A 328 -10.35 -20.66 15.69
N PRO A 329 -10.94 -19.45 15.89
CA PRO A 329 -12.38 -19.28 15.83
C PRO A 329 -12.96 -19.75 14.47
N ASN A 330 -14.18 -20.31 14.53
CA ASN A 330 -14.92 -20.81 13.35
C ASN A 330 -14.30 -22.03 12.63
N ILE A 331 -13.25 -22.61 13.15
CA ILE A 331 -12.75 -23.92 12.71
C ILE A 331 -13.13 -24.96 13.77
N PHE A 332 -13.59 -26.11 13.32
CA PHE A 332 -13.91 -27.24 14.14
C PHE A 332 -13.05 -28.44 13.71
N LEU A 333 -11.93 -28.65 14.41
CA LEU A 333 -11.12 -29.84 14.21
C LEU A 333 -11.89 -31.04 14.76
N ARG A 334 -12.29 -31.95 13.87
CA ARG A 334 -13.14 -33.10 14.22
C ARG A 334 -12.35 -34.32 14.63
N GLN A 335 -11.28 -34.62 13.89
CA GLN A 335 -10.59 -35.89 14.05
C GLN A 335 -9.13 -35.79 13.58
N ILE A 336 -8.28 -36.55 14.25
CA ILE A 336 -6.93 -36.90 13.79
C ILE A 336 -6.94 -38.37 13.35
N MET A 337 -6.42 -38.64 12.15
CA MET A 337 -6.26 -39.96 11.59
C MET A 337 -4.79 -40.27 11.43
N ALA A 338 -4.28 -41.40 11.97
CA ALA A 338 -2.88 -41.77 11.78
C ALA A 338 -2.68 -43.29 12.00
N ARG A 339 -1.51 -43.79 11.57
CA ARG A 339 -1.16 -45.22 11.74
C ARG A 339 -0.65 -45.55 13.15
N ASN A 340 0.06 -44.63 13.79
CA ASN A 340 0.63 -44.82 15.13
C ASN A 340 -0.37 -44.31 16.17
N ARG A 341 -0.88 -45.24 16.98
CA ARG A 341 -1.92 -44.99 17.99
C ARG A 341 -1.50 -43.93 19.01
N GLU A 342 -0.34 -44.10 19.63
CA GLU A 342 0.15 -43.22 20.70
C GLU A 342 0.32 -41.77 20.21
N ARG A 343 0.95 -41.58 19.01
CA ARG A 343 1.11 -40.27 18.41
C ARG A 343 -0.23 -39.64 17.98
N CYS A 344 -1.15 -40.47 17.46
CA CYS A 344 -2.47 -40.04 17.05
C CYS A 344 -3.25 -39.49 18.25
N GLU A 345 -3.29 -40.21 19.33
CA GLU A 345 -3.95 -39.83 20.59
C GLU A 345 -3.34 -38.53 21.16
N ARG A 346 -2.01 -38.43 21.19
CA ARG A 346 -1.31 -37.25 21.66
C ARG A 346 -1.67 -36.00 20.83
N VAL A 347 -1.66 -36.10 19.49
CA VAL A 347 -1.99 -34.98 18.61
C VAL A 347 -3.47 -34.61 18.74
N ALA A 348 -4.35 -35.58 18.88
CA ALA A 348 -5.78 -35.34 19.08
C ALA A 348 -6.07 -34.68 20.44
N ALA A 349 -5.35 -35.04 21.49
CA ALA A 349 -5.45 -34.35 22.79
C ALA A 349 -5.06 -32.86 22.66
N ILE A 350 -3.99 -32.55 21.90
CA ILE A 350 -3.59 -31.16 21.58
C ILE A 350 -4.69 -30.47 20.81
N GLY A 351 -5.27 -31.12 19.79
CA GLY A 351 -6.32 -30.61 18.92
C GLY A 351 -7.71 -30.58 19.58
N ARG A 352 -7.88 -31.17 20.78
CA ARG A 352 -9.16 -31.30 21.50
C ARG A 352 -10.25 -31.95 20.64
N CYS A 353 -9.89 -33.02 19.93
CA CYS A 353 -10.77 -33.68 18.97
C CYS A 353 -10.71 -35.22 19.11
N SER A 354 -11.56 -35.94 18.36
CA SER A 354 -11.51 -37.40 18.29
C SER A 354 -10.29 -37.88 17.50
N TRP A 355 -10.00 -39.18 17.61
CA TRP A 355 -8.94 -39.80 16.83
C TRP A 355 -9.32 -41.23 16.44
N SER A 356 -8.75 -41.73 15.34
CA SER A 356 -8.81 -43.13 14.95
C SER A 356 -7.57 -43.54 14.16
N ILE A 357 -7.30 -44.85 14.18
CA ILE A 357 -6.28 -45.49 13.34
C ILE A 357 -6.90 -46.31 12.21
N ASP A 358 -8.21 -46.49 12.22
CA ASP A 358 -8.96 -47.21 11.20
C ASP A 358 -9.51 -46.26 10.13
N PRO A 359 -9.10 -46.39 8.86
CA PRO A 359 -9.63 -45.58 7.78
C PRO A 359 -11.15 -45.62 7.62
N ALA A 360 -11.81 -46.70 8.02
CA ALA A 360 -13.27 -46.83 7.94
C ALA A 360 -14.01 -45.89 8.92
N GLU A 361 -13.33 -45.41 9.96
CA GLU A 361 -13.87 -44.47 10.96
C GLU A 361 -13.63 -43.00 10.60
N LEU A 362 -13.30 -42.70 9.34
CA LEU A 362 -13.14 -41.32 8.88
C LEU A 362 -14.48 -40.57 8.97
N VAL A 363 -14.50 -39.46 9.72
CA VAL A 363 -15.71 -38.64 9.87
C VAL A 363 -15.81 -37.60 8.77
N ASP A 364 -17.05 -37.20 8.43
CA ASP A 364 -17.29 -36.15 7.44
C ASP A 364 -16.71 -34.80 7.84
N ALA A 365 -16.03 -34.15 6.90
CA ALA A 365 -15.45 -32.83 7.07
C ALA A 365 -15.47 -32.02 5.75
N ASP A 366 -15.38 -30.70 5.88
CA ASP A 366 -15.29 -29.81 4.72
C ASP A 366 -13.85 -29.80 4.13
N VAL A 367 -12.85 -30.02 4.98
CA VAL A 367 -11.42 -30.04 4.61
C VAL A 367 -10.69 -31.22 5.25
N TYR A 368 -9.93 -31.93 4.45
CA TYR A 368 -9.01 -32.97 4.89
C TYR A 368 -7.57 -32.56 4.63
N ILE A 369 -6.76 -32.46 5.68
CA ILE A 369 -5.34 -32.06 5.61
C ILE A 369 -4.45 -33.29 5.73
N ILE A 370 -3.82 -33.68 4.63
CA ILE A 370 -2.84 -34.80 4.61
C ILE A 370 -1.47 -34.25 5.03
N ALA A 371 -1.11 -34.46 6.28
CA ALA A 371 0.14 -34.01 6.90
C ALA A 371 1.04 -35.23 7.22
N VAL A 372 1.46 -35.91 6.19
CA VAL A 372 2.34 -37.12 6.24
C VAL A 372 3.65 -36.80 5.51
N SER A 373 4.59 -37.78 5.50
CA SER A 373 5.83 -37.65 4.71
C SER A 373 5.53 -37.54 3.21
N ASP A 374 6.34 -36.79 2.48
CA ASP A 374 6.19 -36.51 1.04
C ASP A 374 5.96 -37.80 0.24
N ARG A 375 6.72 -38.85 0.52
CA ARG A 375 6.61 -40.16 -0.13
C ARG A 375 5.29 -40.90 0.11
N SER A 376 4.53 -40.49 1.12
CA SER A 376 3.29 -41.17 1.55
C SER A 376 2.03 -40.40 1.13
N VAL A 377 2.14 -39.22 0.54
CA VAL A 377 0.98 -38.36 0.23
C VAL A 377 0.01 -39.08 -0.70
N GLU A 378 0.47 -39.57 -1.84
CA GLU A 378 -0.34 -40.26 -2.84
C GLU A 378 -1.00 -41.51 -2.29
N SER A 379 -0.22 -42.39 -1.63
CA SER A 379 -0.73 -43.62 -1.06
C SER A 379 -1.78 -43.38 0.02
N VAL A 380 -1.66 -42.31 0.79
CA VAL A 380 -2.64 -41.90 1.79
C VAL A 380 -3.86 -41.30 1.13
N ALA A 381 -3.71 -40.48 0.10
CA ALA A 381 -4.83 -39.90 -0.63
C ALA A 381 -5.72 -40.98 -1.29
N LEU A 382 -5.12 -42.09 -1.75
CA LEU A 382 -5.83 -43.23 -2.33
C LEU A 382 -6.48 -44.14 -1.30
N LYS A 383 -6.01 -44.09 -0.04
CA LYS A 383 -6.47 -45.02 1.00
C LYS A 383 -7.82 -44.63 1.61
N TYR A 384 -8.16 -43.35 1.62
CA TYR A 384 -9.33 -42.82 2.31
C TYR A 384 -10.45 -42.49 1.33
N ASN A 385 -11.69 -42.74 1.70
CA ASN A 385 -12.89 -42.38 0.98
C ASN A 385 -13.36 -40.98 1.44
N PHE A 386 -13.08 -39.97 0.67
CA PHE A 386 -13.47 -38.59 1.00
C PHE A 386 -14.85 -38.25 0.42
N PRO A 387 -15.73 -37.48 1.10
CA PRO A 387 -16.98 -36.98 0.55
C PRO A 387 -16.76 -36.15 -0.74
N GLU A 388 -17.70 -36.20 -1.68
CA GLU A 388 -17.55 -35.55 -2.98
C GLU A 388 -17.31 -34.04 -2.89
N ASP A 389 -17.99 -33.38 -1.95
CA ASP A 389 -17.90 -31.92 -1.76
C ASP A 389 -16.70 -31.48 -0.93
N ALA A 390 -15.98 -32.40 -0.30
CA ALA A 390 -14.87 -32.06 0.56
C ALA A 390 -13.61 -31.66 -0.23
N ILE A 391 -12.86 -30.73 0.31
CA ILE A 391 -11.55 -30.32 -0.23
C ILE A 391 -10.46 -31.14 0.47
N VAL A 392 -9.62 -31.78 -0.33
CA VAL A 392 -8.46 -32.54 0.17
C VAL A 392 -7.18 -31.79 -0.15
N VAL A 393 -6.36 -31.56 0.87
CA VAL A 393 -5.10 -30.83 0.71
C VAL A 393 -3.93 -31.62 1.31
N HIS A 394 -2.73 -31.43 0.79
CA HIS A 394 -1.51 -31.89 1.44
C HIS A 394 -0.60 -30.72 1.86
N THR A 395 0.37 -31.03 2.74
CA THR A 395 1.27 -30.02 3.32
C THR A 395 2.71 -30.13 2.82
N ALA A 396 2.98 -30.96 1.81
CA ALA A 396 4.32 -31.20 1.28
C ALA A 396 4.79 -30.09 0.36
N GLY A 397 6.03 -29.66 0.50
CA GLY A 397 6.65 -28.61 -0.32
C GLY A 397 7.10 -29.09 -1.70
N SER A 398 7.58 -30.32 -1.80
CA SER A 398 8.17 -30.90 -3.01
C SER A 398 7.20 -31.72 -3.86
N VAL A 399 6.00 -32.04 -3.35
CA VAL A 399 5.01 -32.90 -4.01
C VAL A 399 4.05 -32.07 -4.85
N ALA A 400 3.77 -32.51 -6.07
CA ALA A 400 2.82 -31.85 -6.95
C ALA A 400 1.35 -32.06 -6.48
N ILE A 401 0.47 -31.15 -6.88
CA ILE A 401 -0.96 -31.22 -6.54
C ILE A 401 -1.61 -32.50 -7.06
N ASP A 402 -1.12 -33.04 -8.17
CA ASP A 402 -1.61 -34.25 -8.82
C ASP A 402 -1.43 -35.52 -8.00
N ALA A 403 -0.60 -35.49 -6.95
CA ALA A 403 -0.49 -36.58 -5.98
C ALA A 403 -1.80 -36.87 -5.22
N ILE A 404 -2.75 -35.93 -5.26
CA ILE A 404 -4.14 -36.16 -4.81
C ILE A 404 -4.99 -36.47 -6.05
N PRO A 405 -5.40 -37.71 -6.31
CA PRO A 405 -6.12 -38.11 -7.52
C PRO A 405 -7.60 -37.72 -7.45
N ARG A 406 -7.87 -36.41 -7.26
CA ARG A 406 -9.21 -35.85 -7.08
C ARG A 406 -9.33 -34.50 -7.76
N PRO A 407 -9.50 -34.44 -9.09
CA PRO A 407 -9.64 -33.21 -9.82
C PRO A 407 -10.80 -32.34 -9.33
N GLY A 408 -10.58 -31.02 -9.26
CA GLY A 408 -11.59 -30.03 -8.93
C GLY A 408 -11.82 -29.77 -7.42
N ARG A 409 -11.37 -30.65 -6.52
CA ARG A 409 -11.54 -30.51 -5.06
C ARG A 409 -10.25 -30.83 -4.30
N ARG A 410 -9.11 -30.44 -4.84
CA ARG A 410 -7.80 -30.66 -4.25
C ARG A 410 -6.99 -29.38 -4.18
N GLY A 411 -6.02 -29.37 -3.27
CA GLY A 411 -5.11 -28.23 -3.11
C GLY A 411 -3.92 -28.54 -2.22
N ILE A 412 -3.17 -27.49 -1.92
CA ILE A 412 -1.98 -27.54 -1.09
C ILE A 412 -2.04 -26.42 -0.05
N LEU A 413 -1.64 -26.77 1.17
CA LEU A 413 -1.40 -25.83 2.27
C LEU A 413 0.02 -26.09 2.79
N TYR A 414 1.03 -25.51 2.15
CA TYR A 414 2.42 -25.73 2.49
C TYR A 414 2.94 -24.68 3.49
N PRO A 415 3.15 -25.04 4.78
CA PRO A 415 3.78 -24.15 5.75
C PRO A 415 5.30 -24.16 5.55
N PHE A 416 5.88 -23.00 5.19
CA PHE A 416 7.30 -22.86 4.92
C PHE A 416 8.08 -22.65 6.22
N GLN A 417 8.35 -23.73 6.91
CA GLN A 417 9.07 -23.75 8.17
C GLN A 417 9.70 -25.14 8.42
N SER A 418 10.72 -25.18 9.26
CA SER A 418 11.28 -26.40 9.81
C SER A 418 10.52 -26.82 11.07
N PHE A 419 10.00 -28.06 11.06
CA PHE A 419 9.23 -28.61 12.17
C PHE A 419 10.02 -29.73 12.89
N SER A 420 10.57 -29.41 14.07
CA SER A 420 11.35 -30.31 14.89
C SER A 420 10.56 -30.81 16.10
N SER A 421 10.82 -32.04 16.53
CA SER A 421 10.21 -32.59 17.74
C SER A 421 10.54 -31.75 18.96
N GLY A 422 9.57 -31.53 19.84
CA GLY A 422 9.74 -30.77 21.08
C GLY A 422 9.73 -29.23 20.92
N ARG A 423 9.64 -28.71 19.70
CA ARG A 423 9.50 -27.25 19.44
C ARG A 423 8.06 -26.89 19.09
N ILE A 424 7.46 -25.97 19.84
CA ILE A 424 6.12 -25.45 19.57
C ILE A 424 6.25 -24.35 18.51
N ILE A 425 5.72 -24.62 17.31
CA ILE A 425 5.65 -23.66 16.21
C ILE A 425 4.24 -23.13 16.09
N ARG A 426 4.09 -21.80 16.11
CA ARG A 426 2.81 -21.12 15.88
C ARG A 426 2.67 -20.81 14.40
N LEU A 427 1.73 -21.46 13.72
CA LEU A 427 1.52 -21.25 12.27
C LEU A 427 1.16 -19.80 11.94
N ARG A 428 0.70 -19.00 12.88
CA ARG A 428 0.37 -17.58 12.66
C ARG A 428 1.55 -16.77 12.14
N GLU A 429 2.77 -17.15 12.47
CA GLU A 429 4.00 -16.47 12.05
C GLU A 429 4.68 -17.14 10.85
N VAL A 430 4.19 -18.30 10.45
CA VAL A 430 4.75 -19.13 9.38
C VAL A 430 4.11 -18.78 8.04
N PRO A 431 4.88 -18.45 6.98
CA PRO A 431 4.33 -18.29 5.64
C PRO A 431 3.67 -19.61 5.17
N ILE A 432 2.44 -19.50 4.64
CA ILE A 432 1.74 -20.64 4.03
C ILE A 432 1.60 -20.37 2.54
N PHE A 433 2.11 -21.29 1.73
CA PHE A 433 1.91 -21.29 0.30
C PHE A 433 0.71 -22.16 -0.08
N VAL A 434 -0.17 -21.60 -0.91
CA VAL A 434 -1.43 -22.21 -1.33
C VAL A 434 -1.37 -22.52 -2.82
N GLU A 435 -1.86 -23.72 -3.20
CA GLU A 435 -2.13 -24.11 -4.58
C GLU A 435 -3.49 -24.80 -4.64
N ALA A 436 -4.22 -24.65 -5.75
CA ALA A 436 -5.51 -25.30 -5.96
C ALA A 436 -5.78 -25.56 -7.43
N ASP A 437 -6.66 -26.50 -7.73
CA ASP A 437 -7.05 -26.91 -9.09
C ASP A 437 -7.90 -25.85 -9.83
N ASN A 438 -8.67 -25.06 -9.09
CA ASN A 438 -9.57 -24.07 -9.66
C ASN A 438 -9.68 -22.83 -8.75
N GLU A 439 -10.30 -21.78 -9.26
CA GLU A 439 -10.42 -20.50 -8.56
C GLU A 439 -11.24 -20.60 -7.27
N ASP A 440 -12.33 -21.39 -7.25
CA ASP A 440 -13.21 -21.52 -6.07
C ASP A 440 -12.46 -22.17 -4.91
N VAL A 441 -11.70 -23.26 -5.18
CA VAL A 441 -10.88 -23.94 -4.19
C VAL A 441 -9.70 -23.06 -3.77
N ALA A 442 -9.09 -22.32 -4.70
CA ALA A 442 -8.00 -21.39 -4.40
C ALA A 442 -8.47 -20.26 -3.45
N GLU A 443 -9.64 -19.72 -3.69
CA GLU A 443 -10.24 -18.69 -2.84
C GLU A 443 -10.56 -19.23 -1.44
N PHE A 444 -11.18 -20.42 -1.38
CA PHE A 444 -11.45 -21.08 -0.11
C PHE A 444 -10.16 -21.32 0.68
N LEU A 445 -9.17 -21.98 0.08
CA LEU A 445 -7.92 -22.34 0.76
C LEU A 445 -7.11 -21.11 1.17
N THR A 446 -7.10 -20.06 0.36
CA THR A 446 -6.44 -18.79 0.70
C THR A 446 -7.09 -18.16 1.93
N THR A 447 -8.42 -18.14 1.98
CA THR A 447 -9.17 -17.61 3.12
C THR A 447 -8.96 -18.47 4.38
N PHE A 448 -9.03 -19.78 4.24
CA PHE A 448 -8.75 -20.72 5.32
C PHE A 448 -7.32 -20.54 5.86
N ALA A 449 -6.34 -20.43 4.99
CA ALA A 449 -4.95 -20.20 5.37
C ALA A 449 -4.75 -18.86 6.12
N HIS A 450 -5.48 -17.81 5.75
CA HIS A 450 -5.44 -16.53 6.48
C HIS A 450 -6.05 -16.58 7.89
N LEU A 451 -6.89 -17.58 8.21
CA LEU A 451 -7.35 -17.79 9.58
C LEU A 451 -6.21 -18.29 10.50
N ILE A 452 -5.24 -18.99 9.94
CA ILE A 452 -4.17 -19.67 10.67
C ILE A 452 -2.78 -19.06 10.47
N SER A 453 -2.57 -18.23 9.45
CA SER A 453 -1.29 -17.53 9.17
C SER A 453 -1.51 -16.07 8.79
N SER A 454 -0.57 -15.20 9.19
CA SER A 454 -0.52 -13.79 8.77
C SER A 454 0.09 -13.61 7.39
N ARG A 455 0.79 -14.61 6.85
CA ARG A 455 1.47 -14.57 5.55
C ARG A 455 0.99 -15.73 4.67
N VAL A 456 0.20 -15.42 3.66
CA VAL A 456 -0.33 -16.42 2.71
C VAL A 456 -0.04 -15.94 1.30
N GLU A 457 0.58 -16.79 0.49
CA GLU A 457 0.90 -16.53 -0.90
C GLU A 457 0.48 -17.70 -1.79
N TYR A 458 0.08 -17.40 -3.03
CA TYR A 458 -0.14 -18.42 -4.03
C TYR A 458 1.17 -18.86 -4.65
N ALA A 459 1.39 -20.19 -4.75
CA ALA A 459 2.52 -20.76 -5.45
C ALA A 459 2.12 -22.08 -6.10
N ASP A 460 2.22 -22.15 -7.42
CA ASP A 460 2.08 -23.41 -8.15
C ASP A 460 3.18 -24.41 -7.79
N SER A 461 3.04 -25.64 -8.23
CA SER A 461 3.97 -26.73 -7.92
C SER A 461 5.41 -26.42 -8.32
N GLN A 462 5.64 -25.70 -9.45
CA GLN A 462 6.98 -25.34 -9.89
C GLN A 462 7.60 -24.23 -8.99
N ARG A 463 6.84 -23.18 -8.72
CA ARG A 463 7.27 -22.08 -7.82
C ARG A 463 7.50 -22.59 -6.41
N ARG A 464 6.59 -23.40 -5.90
CA ARG A 464 6.70 -24.01 -4.56
C ARG A 464 7.93 -24.93 -4.45
N GLY A 465 8.23 -25.72 -5.46
CA GLY A 465 9.45 -26.55 -5.50
C GLY A 465 10.72 -25.72 -5.38
N LYS A 466 10.80 -24.56 -6.07
CA LYS A 466 11.94 -23.64 -5.95
C LYS A 466 12.02 -22.99 -4.57
N ILE A 467 10.88 -22.61 -3.99
CA ILE A 467 10.80 -22.08 -2.63
C ILE A 467 11.24 -23.15 -1.62
N HIS A 468 10.75 -24.37 -1.75
CA HIS A 468 11.16 -25.49 -0.91
C HIS A 468 12.67 -25.73 -0.98
N LEU A 469 13.23 -25.75 -2.19
CA LEU A 469 14.68 -25.89 -2.40
C LEU A 469 15.49 -24.80 -1.70
N SER A 470 15.03 -23.54 -1.75
CA SER A 470 15.69 -22.46 -1.01
C SER A 470 15.69 -22.71 0.50
N GLY A 471 14.59 -23.24 1.04
CA GLY A 471 14.49 -23.66 2.45
C GLY A 471 15.46 -24.79 2.80
N VAL A 472 15.68 -25.73 1.88
CA VAL A 472 16.68 -26.81 2.07
C VAL A 472 18.10 -26.22 2.22
N PHE A 473 18.48 -25.23 1.40
CA PHE A 473 19.76 -24.54 1.54
C PHE A 473 19.89 -23.82 2.89
N VAL A 474 18.91 -23.02 3.25
CA VAL A 474 18.94 -22.20 4.47
C VAL A 474 18.85 -23.03 5.74
N ASN A 475 18.21 -24.18 5.72
CA ASN A 475 17.99 -25.00 6.92
C ASN A 475 18.85 -26.27 6.88
N ASN A 476 18.62 -27.17 5.91
CA ASN A 476 19.20 -28.52 5.95
C ASN A 476 20.72 -28.49 5.72
N PHE A 477 21.18 -27.78 4.69
CA PHE A 477 22.62 -27.65 4.43
C PHE A 477 23.32 -26.88 5.54
N THR A 478 22.71 -25.80 6.05
CA THR A 478 23.27 -25.05 7.16
C THR A 478 23.44 -25.92 8.41
N ASN A 479 22.44 -26.73 8.76
CA ASN A 479 22.56 -27.67 9.88
C ASN A 479 23.62 -28.74 9.63
N HIS A 480 23.76 -29.20 8.39
CA HIS A 480 24.83 -30.15 8.04
C HIS A 480 26.23 -29.54 8.21
N LEU A 481 26.40 -28.28 7.77
CA LEU A 481 27.65 -27.53 7.99
C LEU A 481 27.94 -27.31 9.47
N TYR A 482 26.93 -27.07 10.30
CA TYR A 482 27.10 -27.02 11.76
C TYR A 482 27.56 -28.37 12.33
N GLY A 483 27.07 -29.49 11.77
CA GLY A 483 27.53 -30.83 12.14
C GLY A 483 29.02 -31.01 11.86
N ILE A 484 29.45 -30.69 10.63
CA ILE A 484 30.88 -30.73 10.25
C ILE A 484 31.73 -29.84 11.17
N ALA A 485 31.30 -28.61 11.42
CA ALA A 485 32.02 -27.71 12.31
C ALA A 485 32.09 -28.24 13.75
N THR A 486 31.06 -28.96 14.19
CA THR A 486 31.05 -29.62 15.52
C THR A 486 32.09 -30.72 15.60
N GLU A 487 32.21 -31.54 14.55
CA GLU A 487 33.25 -32.60 14.50
C GLU A 487 34.65 -31.95 14.60
N ILE A 488 34.93 -30.90 13.83
CA ILE A 488 36.23 -30.22 13.85
C ILE A 488 36.58 -29.68 15.25
N VAL A 489 35.64 -29.02 15.94
CA VAL A 489 35.97 -28.47 17.28
C VAL A 489 36.03 -29.55 18.34
N ASN A 490 35.29 -30.67 18.19
CA ASN A 490 35.39 -31.81 19.08
C ASN A 490 36.75 -32.52 18.99
N ASP A 491 37.35 -32.57 17.79
CA ASP A 491 38.70 -33.13 17.57
C ASP A 491 39.79 -32.33 18.33
N GLU A 492 39.54 -31.06 18.54
CA GLU A 492 40.41 -30.16 19.34
C GLU A 492 40.00 -30.12 20.84
N GLY A 493 39.12 -31.00 21.29
CA GLY A 493 38.67 -31.11 22.68
C GLY A 493 37.73 -30.01 23.13
N LEU A 494 37.12 -29.27 22.19
CA LEU A 494 36.16 -28.21 22.46
C LEU A 494 34.72 -28.69 22.20
N SER A 495 33.74 -28.08 22.87
CA SER A 495 32.33 -28.38 22.63
C SER A 495 31.72 -27.46 21.57
N PHE A 496 30.54 -27.84 21.02
CA PHE A 496 29.74 -27.01 20.11
C PHE A 496 29.46 -25.58 20.63
N ASP A 497 29.50 -25.37 21.96
CA ASP A 497 29.18 -24.10 22.58
C ASP A 497 30.09 -22.96 22.12
N VAL A 498 31.33 -23.25 21.72
CA VAL A 498 32.27 -22.20 21.19
C VAL A 498 31.82 -21.65 19.84
N LEU A 499 30.98 -22.38 19.09
CA LEU A 499 30.47 -21.95 17.79
C LEU A 499 29.19 -21.09 17.89
N ARG A 500 28.46 -21.18 19.01
CA ARG A 500 27.15 -20.50 19.18
C ARG A 500 27.21 -18.99 18.93
N PRO A 501 28.21 -18.22 19.43
CA PRO A 501 28.26 -16.80 19.20
C PRO A 501 28.38 -16.43 17.72
N ILE A 502 29.26 -17.11 16.96
CA ILE A 502 29.47 -16.83 15.54
C ILE A 502 28.28 -17.25 14.69
N ILE A 503 27.60 -18.36 15.04
CA ILE A 503 26.37 -18.80 14.40
C ILE A 503 25.27 -17.74 14.59
N SER A 504 25.09 -17.25 15.82
CA SER A 504 24.09 -16.23 16.14
C SER A 504 24.36 -14.92 15.40
N GLU A 505 25.61 -14.48 15.37
CA GLU A 505 26.02 -13.24 14.67
C GLU A 505 25.78 -13.36 13.16
N THR A 506 26.16 -14.48 12.55
CA THR A 506 25.96 -14.72 11.11
C THR A 506 24.47 -14.71 10.74
N ALA A 507 23.64 -15.38 11.51
CA ALA A 507 22.20 -15.38 11.30
C ALA A 507 21.58 -13.98 11.49
N SER A 508 22.03 -13.25 12.53
CA SER A 508 21.55 -11.90 12.83
C SER A 508 21.90 -10.92 11.70
N LYS A 509 23.12 -11.00 11.15
CA LYS A 509 23.52 -10.20 9.99
C LYS A 509 22.66 -10.46 8.77
N ALA A 510 22.44 -11.74 8.42
CA ALA A 510 21.61 -12.12 7.29
C ALA A 510 20.16 -11.62 7.43
N ILE A 511 19.61 -11.60 8.64
CA ILE A 511 18.26 -11.10 8.93
C ILE A 511 18.22 -9.56 8.86
N ALA A 512 19.23 -8.87 9.40
CA ALA A 512 19.23 -7.41 9.51
C ALA A 512 19.54 -6.72 8.18
N SER A 513 20.45 -7.26 7.36
CA SER A 513 20.83 -6.67 6.08
C SER A 513 19.77 -6.86 5.00
N GLY A 514 18.97 -7.93 5.05
CA GLY A 514 18.06 -8.33 3.99
C GLY A 514 18.79 -8.80 2.72
N ASP A 515 20.11 -8.73 2.70
CA ASP A 515 21.00 -9.24 1.65
C ASP A 515 22.16 -9.99 2.33
N PRO A 516 22.25 -11.32 2.20
CA PRO A 516 23.31 -12.11 2.83
C PRO A 516 24.71 -11.86 2.24
N PHE A 517 24.79 -11.16 1.10
CA PHE A 517 26.05 -10.80 0.44
C PHE A 517 26.49 -9.34 0.71
N ALA A 518 25.72 -8.58 1.50
CA ALA A 518 26.02 -7.18 1.85
C ALA A 518 27.04 -7.07 3.00
#